data_151893874bbb17ed336ece55d42e6683
#
_entry.id   151893874bbb17ed336ece55d42e6683
#
_cell.length_a   1.000
_cell.length_b   1.000
_cell.length_c   1.000
_cell.angle_alpha   90.00
_cell.angle_beta   90.00
_cell.angle_gamma   90.00
#
_symmetry.space_group_name_H-M   'P 1'
#
loop_
_entity.id
_entity.type
_entity.pdbx_description
1 polymer ?
#
loop_
_entity_poly.entity_id
_entity_poly.type
_entity_poly.pdbx_seq_one_letter_code
_entity_poly.pdbx_strand_id
1 'polypeptide(L)'
;MKILTAREAVETFFFDGATVTFGGFANGLMHPEEIMAALEDAGQGGRLRDLKIVYASGQGDSADRGLNHLAVDGLCKTIIGGHWGLAPKLGKLALENKVAAYNLPQGVISELFREIAARRPGVITHVGLDTFVDPRLEGGKINQAACEAGDVVKLIELEGEEKLFYSSFPIDVAVIRATYADEHGNCTFEKEGIYAEAVAQAQAAHNSGGKVIVQVEEVVSYGCLDTRLIRLPGIYVDAVVVAEPRHHMQTFGTQYNPAFSGEIRVPLDALAPLPMSERKIIARRSAMELIPHAVTNLGIGMPEGVAAIAAEEGLTGMILTTEVGAVGGVPAGGLDFGAATNVDCILEQPVQFDFYDGGGLDVAFLGLAQMDKMGNINVSKFGPKVAWCGGFINITQNAKKVVYCGTFTAGGLKVAVNDGRLSIIQEGRVRKLINQVEQVTFAGSYAMKHRQPVLYVTERAVFELTEDGVELKEIAPGIDIQKDVLDQMDFVPVIKDVKVMDERIFCDELMGLKL
;
A
#
# COMPACT_ATOMS: atom_id res chain seq x y z
N MET A 1 29.03 -7.07 -16.94
CA MET A 1 28.54 -7.27 -15.57
C MET A 1 29.69 -7.60 -14.64
N LYS A 2 29.70 -7.11 -13.39
CA LYS A 2 30.70 -7.41 -12.36
C LYS A 2 30.04 -8.22 -11.24
N ILE A 3 30.73 -9.18 -10.65
CA ILE A 3 30.30 -9.83 -9.40
C ILE A 3 31.07 -9.14 -8.27
N LEU A 4 30.38 -8.54 -7.32
CA LEU A 4 30.94 -7.70 -6.27
C LEU A 4 30.34 -8.08 -4.92
N THR A 5 31.04 -7.78 -3.84
CA THR A 5 30.42 -7.70 -2.51
C THR A 5 29.52 -6.46 -2.43
N ALA A 6 28.56 -6.44 -1.49
CA ALA A 6 27.69 -5.27 -1.29
C ALA A 6 28.50 -3.99 -1.01
N ARG A 7 29.55 -4.10 -0.20
CA ARG A 7 30.47 -2.98 0.08
C ARG A 7 31.16 -2.46 -1.16
N GLU A 8 31.75 -3.35 -2.00
CA GLU A 8 32.41 -2.95 -3.25
C GLU A 8 31.43 -2.31 -4.23
N ALA A 9 30.18 -2.82 -4.29
CA ALA A 9 29.14 -2.24 -5.12
C ALA A 9 28.79 -0.81 -4.67
N VAL A 10 28.64 -0.59 -3.34
CA VAL A 10 28.41 0.75 -2.78
C VAL A 10 29.59 1.67 -3.08
N GLU A 11 30.81 1.25 -2.82
CA GLU A 11 32.03 2.06 -3.06
C GLU A 11 32.27 2.36 -4.56
N THR A 12 31.74 1.51 -5.47
CA THR A 12 31.97 1.66 -6.92
C THR A 12 30.92 2.54 -7.59
N PHE A 13 29.66 2.45 -7.18
CA PHE A 13 28.56 3.00 -7.97
C PHE A 13 27.80 4.13 -7.27
N PHE A 14 27.91 4.29 -5.96
CA PHE A 14 27.22 5.36 -5.26
C PHE A 14 28.13 6.56 -5.07
N PHE A 15 27.53 7.74 -5.13
CA PHE A 15 28.21 9.02 -4.95
C PHE A 15 27.26 10.02 -4.27
N ASP A 16 27.82 11.06 -3.67
CA ASP A 16 27.06 12.09 -2.98
C ASP A 16 26.06 12.78 -3.90
N GLY A 17 24.80 12.83 -3.45
CA GLY A 17 23.71 13.43 -4.21
C GLY A 17 23.06 12.50 -5.25
N ALA A 18 23.50 11.24 -5.38
CA ALA A 18 22.91 10.30 -6.34
C ALA A 18 21.42 10.06 -6.08
N THR A 19 20.65 9.95 -7.16
CA THR A 19 19.25 9.50 -7.12
C THR A 19 19.20 7.98 -7.17
N VAL A 20 18.70 7.37 -6.11
CA VAL A 20 18.69 5.91 -5.91
C VAL A 20 17.26 5.40 -5.80
N THR A 21 16.96 4.28 -6.47
CA THR A 21 15.70 3.57 -6.30
C THR A 21 15.93 2.16 -5.77
N PHE A 22 14.99 1.69 -4.96
CA PHE A 22 14.97 0.35 -4.39
C PHE A 22 13.71 -0.39 -4.82
N GLY A 23 13.89 -1.60 -5.33
CA GLY A 23 12.79 -2.56 -5.51
C GLY A 23 12.41 -3.17 -4.18
N GLY A 24 11.15 -3.57 -4.05
CA GLY A 24 10.65 -4.28 -2.89
C GLY A 24 9.28 -3.81 -2.38
N PHE A 25 8.68 -4.65 -1.55
CA PHE A 25 7.36 -4.42 -0.96
C PHE A 25 7.26 -5.00 0.44
N ALA A 26 6.50 -4.34 1.30
CA ALA A 26 6.08 -4.82 2.62
C ALA A 26 7.23 -5.33 3.49
N ASN A 27 7.09 -6.52 4.06
CA ASN A 27 8.01 -7.09 5.03
C ASN A 27 9.02 -8.03 4.35
N GLY A 28 9.91 -7.49 3.52
CA GLY A 28 11.06 -8.22 2.98
C GLY A 28 10.93 -8.73 1.55
N LEU A 29 9.72 -8.70 0.95
CA LEU A 29 9.53 -9.15 -0.43
C LEU A 29 10.36 -8.32 -1.40
N MET A 30 11.27 -8.99 -2.10
CA MET A 30 12.21 -8.39 -3.04
C MET A 30 13.12 -7.30 -2.46
N HIS A 31 13.35 -7.26 -1.13
CA HIS A 31 14.26 -6.30 -0.53
C HIS A 31 15.73 -6.69 -0.82
N PRO A 32 16.55 -5.78 -1.35
CA PRO A 32 17.98 -5.97 -1.50
C PRO A 32 18.71 -5.66 -0.18
N GLU A 33 18.41 -6.42 0.87
CA GLU A 33 18.76 -6.14 2.26
C GLU A 33 20.28 -6.06 2.50
N GLU A 34 21.08 -6.90 1.81
CA GLU A 34 22.54 -6.88 1.92
C GLU A 34 23.13 -5.54 1.47
N ILE A 35 22.58 -4.99 0.38
CA ILE A 35 23.06 -3.71 -0.16
C ILE A 35 22.55 -2.55 0.70
N MET A 36 21.31 -2.64 1.23
CA MET A 36 20.77 -1.63 2.16
C MET A 36 21.61 -1.54 3.44
N ALA A 37 22.03 -2.67 4.00
CA ALA A 37 22.93 -2.70 5.16
C ALA A 37 24.31 -2.09 4.86
N ALA A 38 24.86 -2.36 3.67
CA ALA A 38 26.13 -1.76 3.25
C ALA A 38 26.03 -0.23 3.06
N LEU A 39 24.87 0.28 2.66
CA LEU A 39 24.60 1.73 2.58
C LEU A 39 24.52 2.37 3.97
N GLU A 40 23.95 1.67 4.95
CA GLU A 40 23.96 2.12 6.35
C GLU A 40 25.40 2.30 6.84
N ASP A 41 26.25 1.30 6.63
CA ASP A 41 27.67 1.33 7.01
C ASP A 41 28.43 2.48 6.31
N ALA A 42 28.13 2.73 5.03
CA ALA A 42 28.74 3.82 4.28
C ALA A 42 28.31 5.19 4.82
N GLY A 43 27.04 5.36 5.15
CA GLY A 43 26.48 6.57 5.76
C GLY A 43 27.03 6.82 7.15
N GLN A 44 27.03 5.83 8.04
CA GLN A 44 27.62 5.90 9.38
C GLN A 44 29.10 6.25 9.34
N GLY A 45 29.83 5.71 8.36
CA GLY A 45 31.23 6.05 8.11
C GLY A 45 31.47 7.43 7.48
N GLY A 46 30.41 8.20 7.17
CA GLY A 46 30.50 9.51 6.54
C GLY A 46 31.06 9.50 5.11
N ARG A 47 31.04 8.34 4.45
CA ARG A 47 31.59 8.12 3.10
C ARG A 47 30.58 8.42 1.99
N LEU A 48 29.29 8.54 2.36
CA LEU A 48 28.19 8.76 1.41
C LEU A 48 27.17 9.71 2.05
N ARG A 49 26.66 10.69 1.29
CA ARG A 49 25.76 11.74 1.77
C ARG A 49 24.77 12.21 0.70
N ASP A 50 23.74 12.89 1.18
CA ASP A 50 22.82 13.70 0.37
C ASP A 50 22.05 12.91 -0.72
N LEU A 51 21.85 11.61 -0.55
CA LEU A 51 21.11 10.79 -1.51
C LEU A 51 19.68 11.29 -1.71
N LYS A 52 19.19 11.20 -2.93
CA LYS A 52 17.76 11.27 -3.25
C LYS A 52 17.21 9.87 -3.40
N ILE A 53 16.33 9.46 -2.50
CA ILE A 53 15.73 8.12 -2.48
C ILE A 53 14.34 8.17 -3.10
N VAL A 54 14.05 7.20 -3.97
CA VAL A 54 12.74 7.04 -4.63
C VAL A 54 12.28 5.59 -4.54
N TYR A 55 11.07 5.36 -4.01
CA TYR A 55 10.49 4.01 -3.90
C TYR A 55 8.97 4.08 -3.94
N ALA A 56 8.33 3.10 -4.56
CA ALA A 56 6.88 3.08 -4.70
C ALA A 56 6.19 2.54 -3.44
N SER A 57 6.62 1.40 -2.94
CA SER A 57 5.94 0.66 -1.87
C SER A 57 6.64 0.80 -0.53
N GLY A 58 5.90 0.63 0.57
CA GLY A 58 6.50 0.52 1.89
C GLY A 58 7.43 -0.69 2.00
N GLN A 59 8.61 -0.49 2.58
CA GLN A 59 9.65 -1.51 2.70
C GLN A 59 10.28 -1.47 4.10
N GLY A 60 10.10 -2.53 4.88
CA GLY A 60 10.70 -2.64 6.21
C GLY A 60 9.92 -3.55 7.15
N ASP A 61 10.43 -3.75 8.35
CA ASP A 61 9.84 -4.58 9.40
C ASP A 61 9.24 -3.76 10.56
N SER A 62 9.06 -2.46 10.36
CA SER A 62 8.67 -1.49 11.39
C SER A 62 9.69 -1.35 12.54
N ALA A 63 10.93 -1.82 12.36
CA ALA A 63 12.00 -1.77 13.35
C ALA A 63 13.36 -1.34 12.73
N ASP A 64 14.11 -2.28 12.16
CA ASP A 64 15.51 -2.08 11.79
C ASP A 64 15.80 -2.36 10.30
N ARG A 65 15.06 -3.25 9.64
CA ARG A 65 15.33 -3.76 8.30
C ARG A 65 14.68 -2.93 7.19
N GLY A 66 15.07 -3.20 5.95
CA GLY A 66 14.58 -2.50 4.76
C GLY A 66 15.05 -1.04 4.75
N LEU A 67 14.16 -0.13 4.39
CA LEU A 67 14.50 1.31 4.31
C LEU A 67 14.90 1.95 5.66
N ASN A 68 14.72 1.24 6.80
CA ASN A 68 15.25 1.71 8.09
C ASN A 68 16.78 1.85 8.09
N HIS A 69 17.52 1.06 7.29
CA HIS A 69 18.97 1.18 7.10
C HIS A 69 19.37 2.56 6.55
N LEU A 70 18.49 3.24 5.81
CA LEU A 70 18.81 4.55 5.25
C LEU A 70 18.60 5.70 6.23
N ALA A 71 18.14 5.42 7.44
CA ALA A 71 17.88 6.45 8.47
C ALA A 71 19.15 6.91 9.20
N VAL A 72 20.24 7.08 8.46
CA VAL A 72 21.49 7.66 8.94
C VAL A 72 21.48 9.17 8.69
N ASP A 73 21.88 9.95 9.70
CA ASP A 73 21.86 11.42 9.62
C ASP A 73 22.83 11.91 8.51
N GLY A 74 22.31 12.71 7.58
CA GLY A 74 23.05 13.23 6.43
C GLY A 74 23.21 12.25 5.25
N LEU A 75 22.79 10.98 5.36
CA LEU A 75 22.83 10.05 4.23
C LEU A 75 21.80 10.42 3.16
N CYS A 76 20.59 10.77 3.56
CA CYS A 76 19.52 11.17 2.65
C CYS A 76 19.27 12.68 2.74
N LYS A 77 19.04 13.32 1.59
CA LYS A 77 18.61 14.71 1.45
C LYS A 77 17.16 14.84 1.02
N THR A 78 16.73 13.99 0.11
CA THR A 78 15.35 13.99 -0.42
C THR A 78 14.82 12.58 -0.47
N ILE A 79 13.57 12.39 -0.09
CA ILE A 79 12.91 11.08 -0.15
C ILE A 79 11.53 11.24 -0.76
N ILE A 80 11.27 10.51 -1.84
CA ILE A 80 9.97 10.40 -2.51
C ILE A 80 9.49 8.97 -2.34
N GLY A 81 8.46 8.77 -1.51
CA GLY A 81 7.99 7.43 -1.19
C GLY A 81 6.47 7.33 -1.14
N GLY A 82 5.93 6.17 -1.54
CA GLY A 82 4.50 5.91 -1.47
C GLY A 82 4.03 5.57 -0.06
N HIS A 83 4.83 4.79 0.68
CA HIS A 83 4.48 4.39 2.05
C HIS A 83 5.74 4.27 2.93
N TRP A 84 5.73 4.88 4.11
CA TRP A 84 6.89 4.93 5.01
C TRP A 84 6.63 4.22 6.37
N GLY A 85 5.40 3.76 6.60
CA GLY A 85 4.99 3.21 7.90
C GLY A 85 5.81 2.00 8.36
N LEU A 86 6.39 1.24 7.43
CA LEU A 86 7.27 0.11 7.71
C LEU A 86 8.73 0.54 7.97
N ALA A 87 9.07 1.81 7.73
CA ALA A 87 10.38 2.39 7.99
C ALA A 87 10.29 3.58 8.98
N PRO A 88 9.87 3.35 10.24
CA PRO A 88 9.65 4.43 11.20
C PRO A 88 10.88 5.26 11.51
N LYS A 89 12.09 4.69 11.44
CA LYS A 89 13.34 5.44 11.61
C LYS A 89 13.52 6.47 10.49
N LEU A 90 13.22 6.09 9.24
CA LEU A 90 13.27 7.00 8.10
C LEU A 90 12.17 8.07 8.21
N GLY A 91 10.96 7.67 8.63
CA GLY A 91 9.85 8.58 8.91
C GLY A 91 10.20 9.63 9.99
N LYS A 92 11.01 9.26 10.98
CA LYS A 92 11.48 10.19 12.01
C LYS A 92 12.35 11.31 11.42
N LEU A 93 13.22 11.02 10.45
CA LEU A 93 14.01 12.06 9.77
C LEU A 93 13.11 13.08 9.05
N ALA A 94 12.02 12.62 8.45
CA ALA A 94 11.02 13.48 7.83
C ALA A 94 10.31 14.38 8.86
N LEU A 95 9.88 13.82 10.00
CA LEU A 95 9.24 14.56 11.08
C LEU A 95 10.18 15.57 11.76
N GLU A 96 11.47 15.25 11.85
CA GLU A 96 12.52 16.14 12.36
C GLU A 96 12.99 17.17 11.33
N ASN A 97 12.38 17.20 10.14
CA ASN A 97 12.70 18.11 9.04
C ASN A 97 14.17 18.00 8.54
N LYS A 98 14.77 16.82 8.68
CA LYS A 98 16.16 16.53 8.28
C LYS A 98 16.29 16.16 6.81
N VAL A 99 15.19 15.74 6.17
CA VAL A 99 15.11 15.38 4.77
C VAL A 99 13.90 16.04 4.14
N ALA A 100 13.98 16.42 2.86
CA ALA A 100 12.82 16.84 2.08
C ALA A 100 11.96 15.60 1.77
N ALA A 101 10.79 15.49 2.39
CA ALA A 101 9.96 14.29 2.35
C ALA A 101 8.68 14.50 1.54
N TYR A 102 8.45 13.59 0.57
CA TYR A 102 7.25 13.59 -0.26
C TYR A 102 6.54 12.24 -0.13
N ASN A 103 5.21 12.28 -0.03
CA ASN A 103 4.36 11.10 -0.11
C ASN A 103 3.47 11.20 -1.36
N LEU A 104 3.68 10.29 -2.29
CA LEU A 104 2.95 10.21 -3.55
C LEU A 104 2.22 8.86 -3.66
N PRO A 105 1.15 8.76 -4.48
CA PRO A 105 0.46 7.49 -4.68
C PRO A 105 1.40 6.42 -5.22
N GLN A 106 1.33 5.23 -4.64
CA GLN A 106 2.21 4.10 -4.95
C GLN A 106 2.19 3.74 -6.44
N GLY A 107 0.99 3.65 -7.03
CA GLY A 107 0.83 3.32 -8.45
C GLY A 107 1.45 4.39 -9.34
N VAL A 108 1.31 5.66 -8.99
CA VAL A 108 1.92 6.76 -9.75
C VAL A 108 3.45 6.68 -9.73
N ILE A 109 4.08 6.39 -8.59
CA ILE A 109 5.54 6.22 -8.54
C ILE A 109 5.97 4.99 -9.35
N SER A 110 5.20 3.91 -9.26
CA SER A 110 5.44 2.67 -10.00
C SER A 110 5.39 2.91 -11.51
N GLU A 111 4.40 3.66 -12.00
CA GLU A 111 4.30 4.07 -13.40
C GLU A 111 5.40 5.07 -13.78
N LEU A 112 5.78 5.98 -12.88
CA LEU A 112 6.81 6.98 -13.13
C LEU A 112 8.14 6.35 -13.54
N PHE A 113 8.51 5.18 -13.02
CA PHE A 113 9.70 4.45 -13.48
C PHE A 113 9.59 4.05 -14.95
N ARG A 114 8.41 3.68 -15.45
CA ARG A 114 8.19 3.39 -16.88
C ARG A 114 8.31 4.64 -17.74
N GLU A 115 7.81 5.77 -17.25
CA GLU A 115 7.92 7.05 -17.94
C GLU A 115 9.38 7.52 -18.01
N ILE A 116 10.13 7.40 -16.93
CA ILE A 116 11.58 7.68 -16.88
C ILE A 116 12.33 6.75 -17.86
N ALA A 117 12.03 5.45 -17.82
CA ALA A 117 12.63 4.45 -18.71
C ALA A 117 12.41 4.81 -20.21
N ALA A 118 11.24 5.31 -20.55
CA ALA A 118 10.88 5.71 -21.89
C ALA A 118 11.32 7.16 -22.26
N ARG A 119 11.99 7.86 -21.33
CA ARG A 119 12.37 9.28 -21.46
C ARG A 119 11.17 10.20 -21.72
N ARG A 120 10.02 9.85 -21.17
CA ARG A 120 8.85 10.72 -21.20
C ARG A 120 8.92 11.77 -20.10
N PRO A 121 8.20 12.91 -20.23
CA PRO A 121 8.33 14.02 -19.29
C PRO A 121 7.79 13.70 -17.88
N GLY A 122 6.93 12.71 -17.74
CA GLY A 122 6.31 12.29 -16.48
C GLY A 122 4.98 11.61 -16.67
N VAL A 123 4.33 11.26 -15.57
CA VAL A 123 2.99 10.67 -15.52
C VAL A 123 1.95 11.79 -15.57
N ILE A 124 0.98 11.69 -16.48
CA ILE A 124 -0.22 12.54 -16.53
C ILE A 124 -1.42 11.68 -16.15
N THR A 125 -2.06 11.99 -15.03
CA THR A 125 -3.15 11.17 -14.50
C THR A 125 -4.16 11.99 -13.68
N HIS A 126 -5.35 11.44 -13.46
CA HIS A 126 -6.32 11.98 -12.51
C HIS A 126 -6.04 11.55 -11.06
N VAL A 127 -5.19 10.55 -10.87
CA VAL A 127 -4.88 9.98 -9.55
C VAL A 127 -4.22 11.02 -8.66
N GLY A 128 -4.86 11.30 -7.52
CA GLY A 128 -4.43 12.31 -6.55
C GLY A 128 -5.21 13.62 -6.60
N LEU A 129 -6.04 13.89 -7.63
CA LEU A 129 -6.89 15.09 -7.67
C LEU A 129 -7.78 15.18 -6.42
N ASP A 130 -7.92 16.38 -5.88
CA ASP A 130 -8.68 16.72 -4.67
C ASP A 130 -8.17 16.04 -3.38
N THR A 131 -7.06 15.29 -3.42
CA THR A 131 -6.41 14.72 -2.24
C THR A 131 -5.23 15.60 -1.79
N PHE A 132 -4.57 15.24 -0.68
CA PHE A 132 -3.39 15.98 -0.19
C PHE A 132 -2.23 16.02 -1.20
N VAL A 133 -2.24 15.15 -2.21
CA VAL A 133 -1.24 15.15 -3.29
C VAL A 133 -1.49 16.26 -4.31
N ASP A 134 -2.73 16.74 -4.41
CA ASP A 134 -3.09 17.86 -5.27
C ASP A 134 -2.31 19.12 -4.87
N PRO A 135 -1.63 19.81 -5.80
CA PRO A 135 -0.88 21.04 -5.50
C PRO A 135 -1.72 22.16 -4.88
N ARG A 136 -3.04 22.16 -5.09
CA ARG A 136 -3.97 23.11 -4.45
C ARG A 136 -4.12 22.89 -2.95
N LEU A 137 -3.73 21.69 -2.45
CA LEU A 137 -3.71 21.34 -1.03
C LEU A 137 -2.26 21.28 -0.53
N GLU A 138 -1.66 20.09 -0.48
CA GLU A 138 -0.30 19.93 0.06
C GLU A 138 0.75 19.57 -1.01
N GLY A 139 0.35 19.14 -2.21
CA GLY A 139 1.25 18.73 -3.30
C GLY A 139 2.13 17.52 -2.94
N GLY A 140 1.64 16.65 -2.04
CA GLY A 140 2.37 15.48 -1.55
C GLY A 140 3.54 15.80 -0.62
N LYS A 141 3.72 17.05 -0.21
CA LYS A 141 4.80 17.49 0.69
C LYS A 141 4.45 17.17 2.14
N ILE A 142 5.39 16.57 2.86
CA ILE A 142 5.17 16.11 4.23
C ILE A 142 5.66 17.11 5.26
N ASN A 143 6.69 17.88 4.92
CA ASN A 143 7.39 18.75 5.86
C ASN A 143 7.87 20.04 5.22
N GLN A 144 8.43 20.94 6.04
CA GLN A 144 8.91 22.25 5.60
C GLN A 144 10.08 22.12 4.61
N ALA A 145 10.99 21.17 4.81
CA ALA A 145 12.10 20.94 3.88
C ALA A 145 11.62 20.59 2.47
N ALA A 146 10.52 19.84 2.35
CA ALA A 146 9.90 19.56 1.04
C ALA A 146 9.25 20.82 0.43
N CYS A 147 8.64 21.68 1.25
CA CYS A 147 8.11 22.96 0.77
C CYS A 147 9.21 23.86 0.19
N GLU A 148 10.39 23.87 0.81
CA GLU A 148 11.55 24.63 0.36
C GLU A 148 12.24 23.99 -0.87
N ALA A 149 12.22 22.67 -0.98
CA ALA A 149 12.80 21.94 -2.11
C ALA A 149 11.98 22.05 -3.40
N GLY A 150 10.68 22.38 -3.32
CA GLY A 150 9.82 22.68 -4.46
C GLY A 150 8.81 21.59 -4.82
N ASP A 151 8.12 21.78 -5.96
CA ASP A 151 7.01 20.95 -6.40
C ASP A 151 7.49 19.76 -7.25
N VAL A 152 7.00 18.57 -6.92
CA VAL A 152 7.17 17.34 -7.71
C VAL A 152 5.90 16.98 -8.49
N VAL A 153 4.78 17.62 -8.15
CA VAL A 153 3.47 17.45 -8.76
C VAL A 153 2.94 18.80 -9.23
N LYS A 154 2.33 18.85 -10.40
CA LYS A 154 1.73 20.05 -10.98
C LYS A 154 0.29 19.77 -11.40
N LEU A 155 -0.60 20.73 -11.23
CA LEU A 155 -1.92 20.72 -11.83
C LEU A 155 -1.79 21.22 -13.26
N ILE A 156 -2.36 20.49 -14.20
CA ILE A 156 -2.43 20.88 -15.63
C ILE A 156 -3.85 20.71 -16.16
N GLU A 157 -4.16 21.38 -17.23
CA GLU A 157 -5.38 21.14 -18.01
C GLU A 157 -4.98 20.47 -19.33
N LEU A 158 -5.64 19.36 -19.64
CA LEU A 158 -5.45 18.61 -20.88
C LEU A 158 -6.82 18.23 -21.46
N GLU A 159 -7.08 18.59 -22.72
CA GLU A 159 -8.35 18.32 -23.39
C GLU A 159 -9.59 18.83 -22.60
N GLY A 160 -9.45 19.92 -21.86
CA GLY A 160 -10.52 20.52 -21.05
C GLY A 160 -10.76 19.83 -19.70
N GLU A 161 -9.89 18.91 -19.29
CA GLU A 161 -9.94 18.22 -18.01
C GLU A 161 -8.71 18.52 -17.14
N GLU A 162 -8.93 18.71 -15.83
CA GLU A 162 -7.84 18.80 -14.87
C GLU A 162 -7.13 17.44 -14.72
N LYS A 163 -5.80 17.46 -14.73
CA LYS A 163 -4.93 16.30 -14.50
C LYS A 163 -3.78 16.72 -13.58
N LEU A 164 -3.21 15.76 -12.87
CA LEU A 164 -1.93 15.93 -12.21
C LEU A 164 -0.80 15.46 -13.11
N PHE A 165 0.29 16.21 -13.10
CA PHE A 165 1.51 15.89 -13.81
C PHE A 165 2.64 15.67 -12.80
N TYR A 166 3.12 14.42 -12.72
CA TYR A 166 4.24 13.99 -11.88
C TYR A 166 5.50 13.96 -12.74
N SER A 167 6.42 14.89 -12.49
CA SER A 167 7.59 15.10 -13.36
C SER A 167 8.60 13.96 -13.26
N SER A 168 9.11 13.50 -14.42
CA SER A 168 10.25 12.58 -14.51
C SER A 168 11.55 13.25 -14.05
N PHE A 169 12.49 12.44 -13.59
CA PHE A 169 13.84 12.81 -13.20
C PHE A 169 14.81 11.64 -13.48
N PRO A 170 16.12 11.87 -13.65
CA PRO A 170 17.06 10.79 -13.88
C PRO A 170 17.25 9.93 -12.63
N ILE A 171 17.51 8.63 -12.83
CA ILE A 171 17.90 7.67 -11.80
C ILE A 171 19.36 7.32 -11.99
N ASP A 172 20.20 7.54 -10.97
CA ASP A 172 21.63 7.25 -11.02
C ASP A 172 21.94 5.80 -10.65
N VAL A 173 21.18 5.22 -9.69
CA VAL A 173 21.38 3.84 -9.25
C VAL A 173 20.02 3.17 -9.01
N ALA A 174 19.79 2.01 -9.64
CA ALA A 174 18.72 1.10 -9.28
C ALA A 174 19.29 -0.10 -8.53
N VAL A 175 18.73 -0.38 -7.36
CA VAL A 175 19.07 -1.53 -6.51
C VAL A 175 17.89 -2.47 -6.52
N ILE A 176 18.08 -3.65 -7.10
CA ILE A 176 17.03 -4.64 -7.38
C ILE A 176 17.42 -5.96 -6.74
N ARG A 177 16.42 -6.76 -6.37
CA ARG A 177 16.62 -8.16 -5.99
C ARG A 177 16.07 -9.08 -7.07
N ALA A 178 16.71 -10.24 -7.24
CA ALA A 178 16.30 -11.34 -8.09
C ALA A 178 16.65 -12.66 -7.42
N THR A 179 16.15 -13.79 -7.92
CA THR A 179 16.47 -15.11 -7.38
C THR A 179 17.87 -15.53 -7.82
N TYR A 180 18.10 -15.71 -9.12
CA TYR A 180 19.37 -16.12 -9.71
C TYR A 180 19.82 -15.11 -10.76
N ALA A 181 21.14 -15.01 -10.93
CA ALA A 181 21.75 -14.38 -12.10
C ALA A 181 22.65 -15.38 -12.81
N ASP A 182 22.76 -15.30 -14.14
CA ASP A 182 23.84 -15.98 -14.86
C ASP A 182 25.08 -15.08 -14.96
N GLU A 183 26.19 -15.64 -15.47
CA GLU A 183 27.46 -14.94 -15.63
C GLU A 183 27.37 -13.71 -16.56
N HIS A 184 26.30 -13.58 -17.35
CA HIS A 184 26.03 -12.44 -18.21
C HIS A 184 25.07 -11.41 -17.57
N GLY A 185 24.56 -11.70 -16.37
CA GLY A 185 23.66 -10.82 -15.63
C GLY A 185 22.20 -10.98 -15.99
N ASN A 186 21.82 -12.01 -16.73
CA ASN A 186 20.40 -12.34 -16.91
C ASN A 186 19.85 -12.89 -15.61
N CYS A 187 18.73 -12.33 -15.13
CA CYS A 187 18.17 -12.70 -13.82
C CYS A 187 16.77 -13.28 -13.93
N THR A 188 16.48 -14.25 -13.03
CA THR A 188 15.15 -14.85 -12.83
C THR A 188 14.57 -14.49 -11.47
N PHE A 189 13.25 -14.57 -11.32
CA PHE A 189 12.52 -14.21 -10.11
C PHE A 189 11.66 -15.37 -9.58
N GLU A 190 12.07 -16.60 -9.85
CA GLU A 190 11.25 -17.81 -9.66
C GLU A 190 10.95 -18.15 -8.20
N LYS A 191 11.79 -17.71 -7.24
CA LYS A 191 11.53 -17.86 -5.81
C LYS A 191 10.90 -16.62 -5.19
N GLU A 192 10.74 -15.54 -5.93
CA GLU A 192 10.17 -14.32 -5.41
C GLU A 192 8.63 -14.42 -5.34
N GLY A 193 8.04 -13.90 -4.26
CA GLY A 193 6.59 -13.86 -4.07
C GLY A 193 5.88 -12.76 -4.86
N ILE A 194 6.65 -11.82 -5.43
CA ILE A 194 6.19 -10.68 -6.23
C ILE A 194 7.27 -10.33 -7.27
N TYR A 195 6.96 -9.38 -8.16
CA TYR A 195 7.96 -8.83 -9.12
C TYR A 195 8.19 -7.33 -8.92
N ALA A 196 7.37 -6.67 -8.11
CA ALA A 196 7.39 -5.24 -7.90
C ALA A 196 7.49 -4.46 -9.22
N GLU A 197 8.30 -3.40 -9.28
CA GLU A 197 8.60 -2.63 -10.48
C GLU A 197 10.04 -2.83 -10.99
N ALA A 198 10.64 -3.97 -10.69
CA ALA A 198 12.06 -4.25 -10.87
C ALA A 198 12.57 -3.98 -12.31
N VAL A 199 11.83 -4.42 -13.33
CA VAL A 199 12.22 -4.21 -14.73
C VAL A 199 12.13 -2.71 -15.09
N ALA A 200 11.09 -2.03 -14.68
CA ALA A 200 10.92 -0.60 -14.95
C ALA A 200 12.03 0.24 -14.27
N GLN A 201 12.39 -0.09 -13.03
CA GLN A 201 13.50 0.56 -12.31
C GLN A 201 14.85 0.35 -12.99
N ALA A 202 15.15 -0.90 -13.42
CA ALA A 202 16.37 -1.20 -14.16
C ALA A 202 16.46 -0.40 -15.45
N GLN A 203 15.39 -0.38 -16.24
CA GLN A 203 15.33 0.39 -17.48
C GLN A 203 15.45 1.90 -17.22
N ALA A 204 14.80 2.41 -16.17
CA ALA A 204 14.86 3.82 -15.79
C ALA A 204 16.29 4.25 -15.47
N ALA A 205 17.01 3.49 -14.64
CA ALA A 205 18.40 3.78 -14.32
C ALA A 205 19.30 3.64 -15.56
N HIS A 206 19.23 2.52 -16.28
CA HIS A 206 20.03 2.29 -17.46
C HIS A 206 19.87 3.40 -18.52
N ASN A 207 18.64 3.77 -18.84
CA ASN A 207 18.33 4.78 -19.85
C ASN A 207 18.61 6.21 -19.38
N SER A 208 18.74 6.45 -18.08
CA SER A 208 19.24 7.70 -17.49
C SER A 208 20.77 7.82 -17.54
N GLY A 209 21.48 6.76 -17.96
CA GLY A 209 22.95 6.68 -17.91
C GLY A 209 23.49 6.21 -16.55
N GLY A 210 22.59 5.81 -15.67
CA GLY A 210 22.89 5.30 -14.34
C GLY A 210 23.32 3.83 -14.32
N LYS A 211 23.28 3.21 -13.14
CA LYS A 211 23.77 1.86 -12.88
C LYS A 211 22.70 0.98 -12.26
N VAL A 212 22.72 -0.32 -12.61
CA VAL A 212 21.80 -1.33 -12.09
C VAL A 212 22.60 -2.37 -11.32
N ILE A 213 22.30 -2.51 -10.04
CA ILE A 213 22.91 -3.47 -9.13
C ILE A 213 21.82 -4.45 -8.71
N VAL A 214 22.09 -5.75 -8.90
CA VAL A 214 21.12 -6.81 -8.57
C VAL A 214 21.67 -7.68 -7.45
N GLN A 215 20.91 -7.76 -6.35
CA GLN A 215 21.17 -8.72 -5.29
C GLN A 215 20.51 -10.06 -5.66
N VAL A 216 21.24 -11.16 -5.54
CA VAL A 216 20.78 -12.52 -5.88
C VAL A 216 21.12 -13.53 -4.79
N GLU A 217 20.42 -14.68 -4.81
CA GLU A 217 20.78 -15.83 -3.99
C GLU A 217 22.06 -16.50 -4.50
N GLU A 218 22.20 -16.65 -5.82
CA GLU A 218 23.31 -17.36 -6.44
C GLU A 218 23.56 -16.89 -7.86
N VAL A 219 24.82 -16.99 -8.31
CA VAL A 219 25.22 -16.82 -9.71
C VAL A 219 25.45 -18.19 -10.34
N VAL A 220 24.75 -18.47 -11.44
CA VAL A 220 24.81 -19.73 -12.17
C VAL A 220 25.53 -19.57 -13.50
N SER A 221 25.95 -20.68 -14.12
CA SER A 221 26.63 -20.67 -15.43
C SER A 221 25.71 -20.13 -16.52
N TYR A 222 26.30 -19.41 -17.48
CA TYR A 222 25.57 -18.92 -18.65
C TYR A 222 24.86 -20.04 -19.40
N GLY A 223 23.61 -19.82 -19.77
CA GLY A 223 22.77 -20.78 -20.48
C GLY A 223 22.04 -21.82 -19.60
N CYS A 224 22.20 -21.79 -18.27
CA CYS A 224 21.48 -22.67 -17.36
C CYS A 224 20.06 -22.17 -17.04
N LEU A 225 19.80 -20.87 -17.18
CA LEU A 225 18.48 -20.31 -16.90
C LEU A 225 17.52 -20.54 -18.07
N ASP A 226 16.27 -20.87 -17.76
CA ASP A 226 15.18 -20.91 -18.77
C ASP A 226 14.92 -19.47 -19.26
N THR A 227 15.09 -19.25 -20.56
CA THR A 227 14.93 -17.93 -21.19
C THR A 227 13.53 -17.34 -21.01
N ARG A 228 12.52 -18.16 -20.77
CA ARG A 228 11.14 -17.72 -20.49
C ARG A 228 10.97 -17.17 -19.07
N LEU A 229 11.86 -17.55 -18.14
CA LEU A 229 11.87 -17.09 -16.75
C LEU A 229 12.79 -15.90 -16.53
N ILE A 230 13.67 -15.57 -17.51
CA ILE A 230 14.50 -14.36 -17.44
C ILE A 230 13.59 -13.15 -17.58
N ARG A 231 13.41 -12.41 -16.49
CA ARG A 231 12.65 -11.16 -16.47
C ARG A 231 13.52 -9.93 -16.56
N LEU A 232 14.75 -10.00 -16.03
CA LEU A 232 15.71 -8.92 -16.11
C LEU A 232 16.90 -9.34 -16.98
N PRO A 233 16.97 -8.88 -18.23
CA PRO A 233 18.07 -9.23 -19.11
C PRO A 233 19.37 -8.53 -18.71
N GLY A 234 20.49 -9.23 -18.84
CA GLY A 234 21.82 -8.78 -18.44
C GLY A 234 22.30 -7.50 -19.13
N ILE A 235 21.69 -7.12 -20.24
CA ILE A 235 22.01 -5.85 -20.93
C ILE A 235 21.71 -4.61 -20.07
N TYR A 236 20.88 -4.72 -19.04
CA TYR A 236 20.63 -3.63 -18.09
C TYR A 236 21.57 -3.67 -16.89
N VAL A 237 22.15 -4.85 -16.55
CA VAL A 237 22.79 -5.12 -15.27
C VAL A 237 24.29 -4.77 -15.31
N ASP A 238 24.71 -3.86 -14.44
CA ASP A 238 26.13 -3.47 -14.29
C ASP A 238 26.86 -4.36 -13.27
N ALA A 239 26.21 -4.72 -12.17
CA ALA A 239 26.79 -5.58 -11.15
C ALA A 239 25.77 -6.51 -10.49
N VAL A 240 26.26 -7.64 -10.01
CA VAL A 240 25.53 -8.61 -9.21
C VAL A 240 26.21 -8.77 -7.85
N VAL A 241 25.41 -8.82 -6.78
CA VAL A 241 25.84 -9.08 -5.41
C VAL A 241 25.17 -10.37 -4.94
N VAL A 242 25.96 -11.36 -4.56
CA VAL A 242 25.45 -12.59 -3.93
C VAL A 242 25.28 -12.30 -2.44
N ALA A 243 24.06 -12.41 -1.94
CA ALA A 243 23.73 -12.08 -0.57
C ALA A 243 23.89 -13.27 0.37
N GLU A 244 24.17 -12.98 1.65
CA GLU A 244 24.05 -13.98 2.68
C GLU A 244 22.56 -14.41 2.83
N PRO A 245 22.28 -15.71 3.12
CA PRO A 245 20.90 -16.20 3.23
C PRO A 245 20.00 -15.38 4.17
N ARG A 246 20.54 -14.88 5.28
CA ARG A 246 19.80 -14.04 6.25
C ARG A 246 19.36 -12.69 5.66
N HIS A 247 20.04 -12.18 4.63
CA HIS A 247 19.72 -10.94 3.93
C HIS A 247 19.03 -11.22 2.58
N HIS A 248 18.66 -12.48 2.34
CA HIS A 248 17.93 -12.91 1.14
C HIS A 248 16.71 -13.76 1.50
N MET A 249 16.07 -13.46 2.62
CA MET A 249 14.82 -14.09 3.01
C MET A 249 13.70 -13.68 2.03
N GLN A 250 12.79 -14.59 1.71
CA GLN A 250 11.65 -14.31 0.83
C GLN A 250 10.72 -13.25 1.43
N THR A 251 10.50 -13.34 2.75
CA THR A 251 9.89 -12.32 3.60
C THR A 251 10.70 -12.21 4.89
N PHE A 252 10.46 -11.20 5.72
CA PHE A 252 11.14 -11.11 7.02
C PHE A 252 10.68 -12.16 8.04
N GLY A 253 9.57 -12.87 7.78
CA GLY A 253 9.09 -14.00 8.58
C GLY A 253 9.56 -15.36 8.07
N THR A 254 9.79 -15.49 6.78
CA THR A 254 10.02 -16.79 6.12
C THR A 254 11.20 -16.74 5.18
N GLN A 255 12.17 -17.67 5.37
CA GLN A 255 13.33 -17.78 4.49
C GLN A 255 12.90 -18.10 3.05
N TYR A 256 12.08 -19.13 2.89
CA TYR A 256 11.49 -19.53 1.63
C TYR A 256 10.23 -20.39 1.84
N ASN A 257 9.17 -20.06 1.11
CA ASN A 257 7.95 -20.83 1.02
C ASN A 257 7.52 -20.93 -0.45
N PRO A 258 7.57 -22.12 -1.08
CA PRO A 258 7.24 -22.29 -2.48
C PRO A 258 5.77 -22.00 -2.82
N ALA A 259 4.88 -21.93 -1.81
CA ALA A 259 3.50 -21.51 -2.00
C ALA A 259 3.38 -19.99 -2.23
N PHE A 260 4.33 -19.17 -1.75
CA PHE A 260 4.35 -17.72 -1.98
C PHE A 260 4.85 -17.35 -3.38
N SER A 261 5.75 -18.16 -3.95
CA SER A 261 6.22 -17.97 -5.33
C SER A 261 5.30 -18.60 -6.39
N GLY A 262 4.26 -19.32 -5.96
CA GLY A 262 3.37 -20.04 -6.87
C GLY A 262 3.94 -21.33 -7.44
N GLU A 263 5.09 -21.79 -6.94
CA GLU A 263 5.72 -23.05 -7.36
C GLU A 263 4.86 -24.27 -7.01
N ILE A 264 4.21 -24.22 -5.84
CA ILE A 264 3.28 -25.25 -5.40
C ILE A 264 1.97 -24.63 -4.92
N ARG A 265 0.90 -25.45 -4.95
CA ARG A 265 -0.36 -25.16 -4.24
C ARG A 265 -0.47 -26.06 -3.02
N VAL A 266 -0.95 -25.49 -1.92
CA VAL A 266 -1.12 -26.19 -0.65
C VAL A 266 -2.59 -26.18 -0.23
N PRO A 267 -3.07 -27.20 0.51
CA PRO A 267 -4.37 -27.12 1.18
C PRO A 267 -4.38 -25.89 2.11
N LEU A 268 -5.47 -25.15 2.08
CA LEU A 268 -5.68 -24.07 3.04
C LEU A 268 -6.32 -24.65 4.30
N ASP A 269 -5.71 -24.41 5.44
CA ASP A 269 -6.33 -24.72 6.73
C ASP A 269 -7.60 -23.88 6.89
N ALA A 270 -8.64 -24.49 7.47
CA ALA A 270 -9.84 -23.75 7.81
C ALA A 270 -9.48 -22.65 8.84
N LEU A 271 -9.73 -21.41 8.47
CA LEU A 271 -9.55 -20.30 9.41
C LEU A 271 -10.54 -20.48 10.57
N ALA A 272 -10.05 -20.29 11.81
CA ALA A 272 -10.94 -20.27 12.95
C ALA A 272 -11.92 -19.10 12.80
N PRO A 273 -13.23 -19.32 13.08
CA PRO A 273 -14.21 -18.25 13.03
C PRO A 273 -13.81 -17.05 13.89
N LEU A 274 -14.06 -15.84 13.41
CA LEU A 274 -13.81 -14.64 14.19
C LEU A 274 -14.71 -14.67 15.46
N PRO A 275 -14.18 -14.36 16.65
CA PRO A 275 -15.01 -14.20 17.84
C PRO A 275 -15.93 -12.99 17.67
N MET A 276 -17.14 -13.05 18.27
CA MET A 276 -18.07 -11.92 18.26
C MET A 276 -17.41 -10.70 18.92
N SER A 277 -17.28 -9.65 18.15
CA SER A 277 -16.60 -8.41 18.52
C SER A 277 -16.99 -7.30 17.53
N GLU A 278 -16.58 -6.06 17.80
CA GLU A 278 -16.71 -4.96 16.82
C GLU A 278 -16.12 -5.34 15.44
N ARG A 279 -15.01 -6.07 15.43
CA ARG A 279 -14.37 -6.54 14.17
C ARG A 279 -15.27 -7.49 13.39
N LYS A 280 -15.89 -8.48 14.06
CA LYS A 280 -16.78 -9.45 13.39
C LYS A 280 -18.04 -8.76 12.87
N ILE A 281 -18.61 -7.83 13.63
CA ILE A 281 -19.81 -7.06 13.23
C ILE A 281 -19.51 -6.26 11.94
N ILE A 282 -18.42 -5.47 11.95
CA ILE A 282 -17.99 -4.68 10.78
C ILE A 282 -17.74 -5.60 9.59
N ALA A 283 -17.03 -6.70 9.79
CA ALA A 283 -16.70 -7.65 8.74
C ALA A 283 -17.96 -8.31 8.14
N ARG A 284 -18.92 -8.73 8.98
CA ARG A 284 -20.19 -9.32 8.56
C ARG A 284 -21.03 -8.33 7.76
N ARG A 285 -21.17 -7.07 8.27
CA ARG A 285 -21.91 -6.05 7.53
C ARG A 285 -21.23 -5.72 6.20
N SER A 286 -19.91 -5.61 6.18
CA SER A 286 -19.15 -5.34 4.95
C SER A 286 -19.24 -6.51 3.97
N ALA A 287 -19.23 -7.76 4.43
CA ALA A 287 -19.35 -8.94 3.57
C ALA A 287 -20.68 -9.01 2.80
N MET A 288 -21.72 -8.33 3.27
CA MET A 288 -22.98 -8.18 2.53
C MET A 288 -22.85 -7.36 1.24
N GLU A 289 -21.74 -6.63 1.08
CA GLU A 289 -21.42 -5.85 -0.12
C GLU A 289 -20.57 -6.62 -1.14
N LEU A 290 -20.22 -7.88 -0.85
CA LEU A 290 -19.52 -8.76 -1.78
C LEU A 290 -20.39 -9.05 -3.02
N ILE A 291 -19.75 -9.09 -4.17
CA ILE A 291 -20.39 -9.32 -5.46
C ILE A 291 -19.82 -10.62 -6.04
N PRO A 292 -20.66 -11.53 -6.59
CA PRO A 292 -20.18 -12.76 -7.24
C PRO A 292 -19.18 -12.44 -8.36
N HIS A 293 -18.07 -13.16 -8.36
CA HIS A 293 -16.98 -13.04 -9.37
C HIS A 293 -16.35 -11.66 -9.48
N ALA A 294 -16.58 -10.77 -8.50
CA ALA A 294 -15.99 -9.44 -8.49
C ALA A 294 -14.49 -9.48 -8.22
N VAL A 295 -13.77 -8.62 -8.92
CA VAL A 295 -12.37 -8.32 -8.61
C VAL A 295 -12.34 -7.39 -7.39
N THR A 296 -11.76 -7.89 -6.32
CA THR A 296 -11.84 -7.28 -4.99
C THR A 296 -10.45 -6.96 -4.46
N ASN A 297 -10.27 -5.74 -3.91
CA ASN A 297 -9.11 -5.41 -3.08
C ASN A 297 -9.53 -5.32 -1.62
N LEU A 298 -8.73 -5.91 -0.74
CA LEU A 298 -8.90 -5.83 0.72
C LEU A 298 -7.71 -5.10 1.34
N GLY A 299 -7.97 -3.98 1.98
CA GLY A 299 -6.98 -3.27 2.79
C GLY A 299 -6.63 -4.03 4.07
N ILE A 300 -5.53 -3.63 4.69
CA ILE A 300 -4.99 -4.22 5.91
C ILE A 300 -5.90 -3.92 7.12
N GLY A 301 -5.92 -4.83 8.08
CA GLY A 301 -6.56 -4.64 9.38
C GLY A 301 -8.04 -4.98 9.38
N MET A 302 -8.94 -4.01 9.59
CA MET A 302 -10.39 -4.27 9.63
C MET A 302 -10.93 -4.92 8.35
N PRO A 303 -10.56 -4.47 7.14
CA PRO A 303 -11.04 -5.06 5.89
C PRO A 303 -10.68 -6.53 5.68
N GLU A 304 -9.55 -7.02 6.23
CA GLU A 304 -9.19 -8.45 6.20
C GLU A 304 -10.29 -9.35 6.78
N GLY A 305 -11.07 -8.82 7.72
CA GLY A 305 -12.22 -9.50 8.30
C GLY A 305 -13.25 -9.94 7.27
N VAL A 306 -13.37 -9.23 6.15
CA VAL A 306 -14.32 -9.59 5.06
C VAL A 306 -13.97 -10.94 4.45
N ALA A 307 -12.67 -11.19 4.20
CA ALA A 307 -12.21 -12.50 3.71
C ALA A 307 -12.44 -13.61 4.75
N ALA A 308 -12.23 -13.31 6.04
CA ALA A 308 -12.50 -14.26 7.11
C ALA A 308 -13.98 -14.64 7.18
N ILE A 309 -14.90 -13.67 7.07
CA ILE A 309 -16.34 -13.92 7.01
C ILE A 309 -16.71 -14.69 5.74
N ALA A 310 -16.14 -14.33 4.59
CA ALA A 310 -16.39 -15.07 3.35
C ALA A 310 -15.99 -16.55 3.48
N ALA A 311 -14.85 -16.83 4.09
CA ALA A 311 -14.40 -18.20 4.38
C ALA A 311 -15.32 -18.91 5.39
N GLU A 312 -15.74 -18.23 6.47
CA GLU A 312 -16.67 -18.74 7.50
C GLU A 312 -18.03 -19.11 6.89
N GLU A 313 -18.55 -18.30 5.97
CA GLU A 313 -19.82 -18.49 5.27
C GLU A 313 -19.72 -19.46 4.06
N GLY A 314 -18.51 -19.93 3.74
CA GLY A 314 -18.28 -20.80 2.58
C GLY A 314 -18.51 -20.10 1.23
N LEU A 315 -18.35 -18.77 1.18
CA LEU A 315 -18.50 -17.99 -0.04
C LEU A 315 -17.30 -18.25 -0.96
N THR A 316 -17.57 -18.59 -2.19
CA THR A 316 -16.57 -18.83 -3.24
C THR A 316 -16.79 -17.87 -4.40
N GLY A 317 -15.76 -17.70 -5.24
CA GLY A 317 -15.89 -16.90 -6.46
C GLY A 317 -15.48 -15.44 -6.32
N MET A 318 -14.97 -15.00 -5.18
CA MET A 318 -14.26 -13.71 -5.10
C MET A 318 -12.89 -13.84 -5.74
N ILE A 319 -12.47 -12.82 -6.48
CA ILE A 319 -11.12 -12.71 -7.03
C ILE A 319 -10.40 -11.65 -6.23
N LEU A 320 -9.63 -12.10 -5.23
CA LEU A 320 -8.81 -11.20 -4.43
C LEU A 320 -7.59 -10.75 -5.24
N THR A 321 -7.22 -9.50 -5.12
CA THR A 321 -6.02 -8.95 -5.75
C THR A 321 -5.28 -8.06 -4.77
N THR A 322 -3.95 -8.05 -4.88
CA THR A 322 -3.11 -7.10 -4.16
C THR A 322 -2.50 -6.11 -5.15
N GLU A 323 -2.29 -4.88 -4.71
CA GLU A 323 -1.73 -3.82 -5.54
C GLU A 323 -0.33 -4.13 -6.08
N VAL A 324 0.37 -5.06 -5.43
CA VAL A 324 1.74 -5.45 -5.82
C VAL A 324 1.78 -6.53 -6.90
N GLY A 325 0.61 -7.02 -7.34
CA GLY A 325 0.49 -7.87 -8.53
C GLY A 325 0.01 -9.29 -8.29
N ALA A 326 -0.23 -9.72 -7.05
CA ALA A 326 -0.84 -11.03 -6.81
C ALA A 326 -2.33 -11.01 -7.17
N VAL A 327 -2.76 -11.98 -7.96
CA VAL A 327 -4.16 -12.22 -8.35
C VAL A 327 -4.58 -13.59 -7.82
N GLY A 328 -5.72 -13.65 -7.15
CA GLY A 328 -6.18 -14.86 -6.46
C GLY A 328 -5.38 -15.13 -5.16
N GLY A 329 -5.60 -16.31 -4.60
CA GLY A 329 -4.90 -16.77 -3.40
C GLY A 329 -5.40 -16.14 -2.10
N VAL A 330 -4.67 -16.43 -1.03
CA VAL A 330 -4.94 -15.94 0.33
C VAL A 330 -3.75 -15.12 0.81
N PRO A 331 -3.93 -13.84 1.12
CA PRO A 331 -2.86 -12.98 1.64
C PRO A 331 -2.31 -13.49 2.98
N ALA A 332 -1.00 -13.40 3.14
CA ALA A 332 -0.31 -13.71 4.39
C ALA A 332 -0.27 -12.49 5.32
N GLY A 333 -0.18 -12.74 6.62
CA GLY A 333 -0.14 -11.70 7.65
C GLY A 333 1.18 -11.66 8.43
N GLY A 334 1.28 -10.74 9.39
CA GLY A 334 2.47 -10.59 10.22
C GLY A 334 3.71 -10.19 9.42
N LEU A 335 4.85 -10.83 9.69
CA LEU A 335 6.10 -10.57 8.95
C LEU A 335 6.12 -11.17 7.53
N ASP A 336 5.10 -11.93 7.15
CA ASP A 336 4.88 -12.42 5.79
C ASP A 336 3.92 -11.53 4.98
N PHE A 337 3.42 -10.44 5.59
CA PHE A 337 2.53 -9.49 4.92
C PHE A 337 3.09 -9.03 3.57
N GLY A 338 2.23 -9.08 2.56
CA GLY A 338 2.56 -8.79 1.16
C GLY A 338 2.69 -10.03 0.29
N ALA A 339 3.03 -11.19 0.87
CA ALA A 339 2.96 -12.48 0.19
C ALA A 339 1.52 -13.00 0.13
N ALA A 340 1.26 -13.92 -0.79
CA ALA A 340 -0.01 -14.63 -0.88
C ALA A 340 0.21 -16.10 -1.22
N THR A 341 -0.63 -16.98 -0.65
CA THR A 341 -0.58 -18.43 -0.90
C THR A 341 -1.60 -18.81 -1.96
N ASN A 342 -1.24 -19.74 -2.87
CA ASN A 342 -2.12 -20.26 -3.92
C ASN A 342 -2.59 -19.19 -4.93
N VAL A 343 -1.78 -18.22 -5.23
CA VAL A 343 -2.08 -17.22 -6.27
C VAL A 343 -2.34 -17.87 -7.64
N ASP A 344 -3.18 -17.26 -8.45
CA ASP A 344 -3.44 -17.68 -9.83
C ASP A 344 -2.36 -17.15 -10.78
N CYS A 345 -1.87 -15.94 -10.52
CA CYS A 345 -0.71 -15.37 -11.19
C CYS A 345 -0.08 -14.24 -10.36
N ILE A 346 1.14 -13.87 -10.73
CA ILE A 346 1.86 -12.71 -10.19
C ILE A 346 2.18 -11.79 -11.37
N LEU A 347 1.73 -10.53 -11.28
CA LEU A 347 2.00 -9.47 -12.25
C LEU A 347 3.07 -8.52 -11.72
N GLU A 348 3.64 -7.72 -12.60
CA GLU A 348 4.44 -6.57 -12.19
C GLU A 348 3.53 -5.48 -11.61
N GLN A 349 3.99 -4.77 -10.59
CA GLN A 349 3.22 -3.75 -9.89
C GLN A 349 2.69 -2.64 -10.82
N PRO A 350 3.46 -2.07 -11.77
CA PRO A 350 2.92 -1.08 -12.71
C PRO A 350 1.75 -1.62 -13.54
N VAL A 351 1.80 -2.88 -13.97
CA VAL A 351 0.73 -3.52 -14.75
C VAL A 351 -0.53 -3.69 -13.90
N GLN A 352 -0.37 -4.02 -12.63
CA GLN A 352 -1.49 -4.14 -11.69
C GLN A 352 -2.15 -2.80 -11.42
N PHE A 353 -1.35 -1.73 -11.29
CA PHE A 353 -1.89 -0.38 -11.12
C PHE A 353 -2.53 0.17 -12.40
N ASP A 354 -2.03 -0.13 -13.59
CA ASP A 354 -2.72 0.19 -14.84
C ASP A 354 -4.14 -0.37 -14.85
N PHE A 355 -4.30 -1.62 -14.39
CA PHE A 355 -5.61 -2.27 -14.27
C PHE A 355 -6.49 -1.59 -13.22
N TYR A 356 -5.94 -1.23 -12.05
CA TYR A 356 -6.68 -0.55 -10.98
C TYR A 356 -7.10 0.86 -11.40
N ASP A 357 -6.17 1.66 -11.91
CA ASP A 357 -6.38 3.05 -12.31
C ASP A 357 -7.32 3.16 -13.52
N GLY A 358 -7.38 2.10 -14.35
CA GLY A 358 -8.34 1.94 -15.43
C GLY A 358 -9.75 1.51 -15.00
N GLY A 359 -10.02 1.35 -13.69
CA GLY A 359 -11.34 0.96 -13.17
C GLY A 359 -11.59 -0.55 -13.11
N GLY A 360 -10.53 -1.35 -13.06
CA GLY A 360 -10.61 -2.82 -13.02
C GLY A 360 -11.13 -3.41 -11.71
N LEU A 361 -11.11 -2.65 -10.61
CA LEU A 361 -11.67 -3.09 -9.33
C LEU A 361 -13.19 -2.91 -9.28
N ASP A 362 -13.92 -3.98 -9.01
CA ASP A 362 -15.36 -3.93 -8.81
C ASP A 362 -15.73 -3.39 -7.43
N VAL A 363 -15.00 -3.81 -6.40
CA VAL A 363 -15.17 -3.34 -5.02
C VAL A 363 -13.85 -3.30 -4.28
N ALA A 364 -13.64 -2.26 -3.48
CA ALA A 364 -12.53 -2.15 -2.56
C ALA A 364 -13.04 -1.97 -1.12
N PHE A 365 -12.49 -2.76 -0.20
CA PHE A 365 -12.74 -2.64 1.24
C PHE A 365 -11.50 -2.08 1.90
N LEU A 366 -11.60 -0.90 2.49
CA LEU A 366 -10.44 -0.18 3.02
C LEU A 366 -10.67 0.33 4.44
N GLY A 367 -9.59 0.63 5.15
CA GLY A 367 -9.64 1.11 6.51
C GLY A 367 -10.25 2.51 6.62
N LEU A 368 -11.04 2.75 7.69
CA LEU A 368 -11.56 4.05 8.08
C LEU A 368 -10.84 4.49 9.36
N ALA A 369 -9.99 5.51 9.27
CA ALA A 369 -9.32 6.06 10.45
C ALA A 369 -9.92 7.40 10.90
N GLN A 370 -10.15 8.37 9.99
CA GLN A 370 -10.97 9.57 10.21
C GLN A 370 -11.89 9.76 9.02
N MET A 371 -13.07 10.28 9.26
CA MET A 371 -14.05 10.69 8.24
C MET A 371 -14.62 12.06 8.62
N ASP A 372 -14.87 12.92 7.63
CA ASP A 372 -15.52 14.20 7.87
C ASP A 372 -16.91 14.32 7.21
N LYS A 373 -17.57 15.45 7.45
CA LYS A 373 -18.92 15.74 6.95
C LYS A 373 -19.03 15.77 5.42
N MET A 374 -17.91 15.94 4.70
CA MET A 374 -17.86 15.91 3.25
C MET A 374 -17.65 14.48 2.72
N GLY A 375 -17.53 13.49 3.61
CA GLY A 375 -17.21 12.12 3.26
C GLY A 375 -15.74 11.90 2.92
N ASN A 376 -14.87 12.87 3.20
CA ASN A 376 -13.45 12.68 3.04
C ASN A 376 -12.93 11.67 4.07
N ILE A 377 -11.92 10.87 3.66
CA ILE A 377 -11.21 9.95 4.54
C ILE A 377 -9.76 10.39 4.70
N ASN A 378 -9.27 10.29 5.93
CA ASN A 378 -7.85 10.37 6.25
C ASN A 378 -7.37 9.04 6.82
N VAL A 379 -6.31 8.50 6.21
CA VAL A 379 -5.53 7.36 6.71
C VAL A 379 -4.03 7.68 6.74
N SER A 380 -3.63 8.87 6.33
CA SER A 380 -2.24 9.21 6.02
C SER A 380 -1.54 10.09 7.06
N LYS A 381 -2.28 10.85 7.90
CA LYS A 381 -1.68 11.76 8.88
C LYS A 381 -2.54 11.91 10.13
N PHE A 382 -1.94 11.78 11.31
CA PHE A 382 -2.62 11.89 12.61
C PHE A 382 -1.72 12.66 13.60
N GLY A 383 -1.93 13.95 13.74
CA GLY A 383 -1.08 14.82 14.54
C GLY A 383 0.38 14.72 14.08
N PRO A 384 1.31 14.34 14.98
CA PRO A 384 2.72 14.20 14.61
C PRO A 384 3.03 12.91 13.85
N LYS A 385 2.09 11.95 13.74
CA LYS A 385 2.29 10.70 13.00
C LYS A 385 1.88 10.88 11.56
N VAL A 386 2.75 10.48 10.66
CA VAL A 386 2.46 10.33 9.24
C VAL A 386 2.40 8.84 8.92
N ALA A 387 1.24 8.35 8.50
CA ALA A 387 0.99 6.94 8.24
C ALA A 387 1.14 6.58 6.76
N TRP A 388 0.93 7.55 5.84
CA TRP A 388 1.22 7.46 4.41
C TRP A 388 0.12 6.80 3.56
N CYS A 389 0.03 7.17 2.27
CA CYS A 389 -1.08 6.73 1.43
C CYS A 389 -0.89 5.34 0.79
N GLY A 390 0.36 4.93 0.47
CA GLY A 390 0.54 3.70 -0.29
C GLY A 390 -0.29 3.67 -1.58
N GLY A 391 -0.96 2.55 -1.84
CA GLY A 391 -1.90 2.38 -2.95
C GLY A 391 -3.30 2.92 -2.70
N PHE A 392 -3.59 3.49 -1.50
CA PHE A 392 -4.93 3.88 -1.09
C PHE A 392 -5.62 4.83 -2.07
N ILE A 393 -4.92 5.87 -2.57
CA ILE A 393 -5.49 6.85 -3.50
C ILE A 393 -5.82 6.19 -4.84
N ASN A 394 -4.89 5.41 -5.42
CA ASN A 394 -5.12 4.68 -6.66
C ASN A 394 -6.37 3.80 -6.57
N ILE A 395 -6.45 2.99 -5.51
CA ILE A 395 -7.53 2.04 -5.27
C ILE A 395 -8.86 2.76 -5.09
N THR A 396 -8.90 3.76 -4.19
CA THR A 396 -10.17 4.39 -3.79
C THR A 396 -10.75 5.31 -4.85
N GLN A 397 -9.92 5.99 -5.64
CA GLN A 397 -10.42 6.86 -6.71
C GLN A 397 -10.95 6.07 -7.91
N ASN A 398 -10.55 4.82 -8.09
CA ASN A 398 -10.80 4.07 -9.32
C ASN A 398 -11.66 2.81 -9.14
N ALA A 399 -11.84 2.30 -7.91
CA ALA A 399 -12.77 1.20 -7.68
C ALA A 399 -14.21 1.62 -8.01
N LYS A 400 -14.97 0.71 -8.64
CA LYS A 400 -16.39 0.98 -8.98
C LYS A 400 -17.27 1.19 -7.74
N LYS A 401 -16.85 0.61 -6.59
CA LYS A 401 -17.48 0.80 -5.29
C LYS A 401 -16.43 0.76 -4.19
N VAL A 402 -16.55 1.62 -3.19
CA VAL A 402 -15.67 1.63 -2.02
C VAL A 402 -16.48 1.40 -0.74
N VAL A 403 -15.99 0.51 0.11
CA VAL A 403 -16.55 0.23 1.44
C VAL A 403 -15.47 0.48 2.48
N TYR A 404 -15.62 1.54 3.25
CA TYR A 404 -14.72 1.84 4.35
C TYR A 404 -15.13 1.09 5.61
N CYS A 405 -14.18 0.40 6.24
CA CYS A 405 -14.38 -0.47 7.39
C CYS A 405 -13.60 0.07 8.60
N GLY A 406 -14.28 0.35 9.69
CA GLY A 406 -13.59 0.81 10.90
C GLY A 406 -14.53 0.98 12.09
N THR A 407 -13.98 0.98 13.29
CA THR A 407 -14.76 1.29 14.50
C THR A 407 -15.24 2.73 14.48
N PHE A 408 -16.38 3.01 15.11
CA PHE A 408 -16.96 4.36 15.19
C PHE A 408 -16.05 5.32 15.96
N THR A 409 -15.53 4.87 17.08
CA THR A 409 -14.52 5.58 17.87
C THR A 409 -13.28 4.70 18.05
N ALA A 410 -12.14 5.30 18.45
CA ALA A 410 -10.89 4.59 18.68
C ALA A 410 -10.37 4.82 20.11
N GLY A 411 -9.39 4.00 20.50
CA GLY A 411 -8.69 4.18 21.77
C GLY A 411 -9.45 3.63 22.97
N GLY A 412 -9.85 2.36 22.91
CA GLY A 412 -10.42 1.62 24.02
C GLY A 412 -11.92 1.37 23.94
N LEU A 413 -12.50 1.44 22.74
CA LEU A 413 -13.88 0.98 22.50
C LEU A 413 -14.04 -0.47 22.95
N LYS A 414 -15.11 -0.74 23.69
CA LYS A 414 -15.53 -2.10 24.09
C LYS A 414 -17.03 -2.23 23.85
N VAL A 415 -17.39 -3.28 23.15
CA VAL A 415 -18.78 -3.61 22.85
C VAL A 415 -19.13 -4.99 23.39
N ALA A 416 -20.42 -5.23 23.57
CA ALA A 416 -20.97 -6.56 23.84
C ALA A 416 -22.21 -6.78 23.00
N VAL A 417 -22.44 -8.03 22.60
CA VAL A 417 -23.64 -8.46 21.92
C VAL A 417 -24.38 -9.44 22.85
N ASN A 418 -25.63 -9.11 23.19
CA ASN A 418 -26.49 -9.96 23.98
C ASN A 418 -27.87 -10.01 23.32
N ASP A 419 -28.40 -11.21 23.12
CA ASP A 419 -29.71 -11.44 22.52
C ASP A 419 -29.90 -10.69 21.20
N GLY A 420 -28.87 -10.71 20.32
CA GLY A 420 -28.89 -10.05 19.02
C GLY A 420 -28.84 -8.52 19.07
N ARG A 421 -28.51 -7.91 20.21
CA ARG A 421 -28.46 -6.45 20.42
C ARG A 421 -27.05 -6.01 20.80
N LEU A 422 -26.57 -4.97 20.16
CA LEU A 422 -25.29 -4.33 20.47
C LEU A 422 -25.44 -3.39 21.68
N SER A 423 -24.45 -3.43 22.55
CA SER A 423 -24.29 -2.50 23.67
C SER A 423 -22.90 -1.93 23.70
N ILE A 424 -22.79 -0.61 23.86
CA ILE A 424 -21.49 0.06 24.06
C ILE A 424 -21.16 0.00 25.55
N ILE A 425 -20.20 -0.85 25.90
CA ILE A 425 -19.76 -1.03 27.29
C ILE A 425 -18.81 0.10 27.70
N GLN A 426 -17.94 0.50 26.77
CA GLN A 426 -17.01 1.59 26.96
C GLN A 426 -16.81 2.30 25.63
N GLU A 427 -17.00 3.61 25.61
CA GLU A 427 -16.74 4.43 24.43
C GLU A 427 -15.22 4.62 24.21
N GLY A 428 -14.81 4.69 22.94
CA GLY A 428 -13.45 5.04 22.59
C GLY A 428 -13.12 6.50 22.92
N ARG A 429 -11.89 6.76 23.28
CA ARG A 429 -11.44 8.12 23.69
C ARG A 429 -11.24 9.08 22.52
N VAL A 430 -11.16 8.56 21.29
CA VAL A 430 -10.86 9.32 20.08
C VAL A 430 -12.03 9.25 19.12
N ARG A 431 -12.61 10.40 18.80
CA ARG A 431 -13.62 10.54 17.74
C ARG A 431 -12.95 10.39 16.38
N LYS A 432 -13.59 9.66 15.49
CA LYS A 432 -13.13 9.42 14.12
C LYS A 432 -13.99 10.12 13.08
N LEU A 433 -15.24 10.40 13.42
CA LEU A 433 -16.18 11.15 12.60
C LEU A 433 -16.13 12.62 13.08
N ILE A 434 -15.36 13.43 12.37
CA ILE A 434 -14.96 14.79 12.79
C ILE A 434 -15.40 15.85 11.78
N ASN A 435 -15.39 17.12 12.14
CA ASN A 435 -15.83 18.19 11.23
C ASN A 435 -15.01 18.29 9.96
N GLN A 436 -13.68 18.08 10.06
CA GLN A 436 -12.74 18.13 8.97
C GLN A 436 -11.57 17.18 9.26
N VAL A 437 -11.24 16.31 8.33
CA VAL A 437 -10.08 15.41 8.44
C VAL A 437 -8.76 16.21 8.45
N GLU A 438 -7.75 15.67 9.15
CA GLU A 438 -6.45 16.33 9.23
C GLU A 438 -5.72 16.37 7.88
N GLN A 439 -5.96 15.36 7.04
CA GLN A 439 -5.42 15.29 5.68
C GLN A 439 -6.41 14.53 4.78
N VAL A 440 -6.62 15.00 3.57
CA VAL A 440 -7.55 14.34 2.63
C VAL A 440 -6.79 13.25 1.87
N THR A 441 -6.99 11.99 2.26
CA THR A 441 -6.44 10.84 1.52
C THR A 441 -7.43 10.32 0.48
N PHE A 442 -8.75 10.44 0.76
CA PHE A 442 -9.83 10.24 -0.19
C PHE A 442 -10.76 11.46 -0.16
N ALA A 443 -11.11 11.97 -1.33
CA ALA A 443 -11.98 13.13 -1.47
C ALA A 443 -13.42 12.71 -1.78
N GLY A 444 -14.34 12.99 -0.86
CA GLY A 444 -15.77 12.73 -1.06
C GLY A 444 -16.34 13.53 -2.24
N SER A 445 -15.89 14.77 -2.44
CA SER A 445 -16.26 15.62 -3.59
C SER A 445 -15.91 14.97 -4.93
N TYR A 446 -14.73 14.36 -5.03
CA TYR A 446 -14.31 13.64 -6.22
C TYR A 446 -15.23 12.44 -6.50
N ALA A 447 -15.53 11.63 -5.47
CA ALA A 447 -16.42 10.47 -5.58
C ALA A 447 -17.84 10.88 -6.00
N MET A 448 -18.40 11.95 -5.41
CA MET A 448 -19.71 12.48 -5.81
C MET A 448 -19.75 12.94 -7.25
N LYS A 449 -18.72 13.69 -7.70
CA LYS A 449 -18.59 14.16 -9.10
C LYS A 449 -18.60 13.00 -10.07
N HIS A 450 -17.99 11.87 -9.71
CA HIS A 450 -17.89 10.66 -10.54
C HIS A 450 -18.99 9.63 -10.24
N ARG A 451 -19.94 9.95 -9.36
CA ARG A 451 -21.05 9.06 -8.97
C ARG A 451 -20.58 7.70 -8.46
N GLN A 452 -19.45 7.68 -7.78
CA GLN A 452 -18.89 6.47 -7.17
C GLN A 452 -19.67 6.12 -5.90
N PRO A 453 -20.23 4.91 -5.78
CA PRO A 453 -20.87 4.44 -4.54
C PRO A 453 -19.84 4.28 -3.42
N VAL A 454 -20.10 4.91 -2.27
CA VAL A 454 -19.24 4.87 -1.09
C VAL A 454 -20.03 4.57 0.15
N LEU A 455 -19.65 3.52 0.88
CA LEU A 455 -20.20 3.16 2.18
C LEU A 455 -19.14 3.29 3.27
N TYR A 456 -19.59 3.71 4.47
CA TYR A 456 -18.78 3.78 5.68
C TYR A 456 -19.41 2.87 6.72
N VAL A 457 -18.77 1.74 7.00
CA VAL A 457 -19.29 0.67 7.86
C VAL A 457 -18.58 0.68 9.20
N THR A 458 -19.36 0.86 10.27
CA THR A 458 -18.89 0.75 11.65
C THR A 458 -19.65 -0.36 12.38
N GLU A 459 -19.25 -0.67 13.60
CA GLU A 459 -19.95 -1.66 14.42
C GLU A 459 -21.38 -1.25 14.81
N ARG A 460 -21.68 0.06 14.79
CA ARG A 460 -22.96 0.60 15.29
C ARG A 460 -23.78 1.34 14.26
N ALA A 461 -23.16 1.85 13.20
CA ALA A 461 -23.83 2.67 12.18
C ALA A 461 -23.19 2.45 10.81
N VAL A 462 -24.01 2.54 9.77
CA VAL A 462 -23.58 2.57 8.37
C VAL A 462 -23.99 3.88 7.74
N PHE A 463 -23.05 4.52 7.05
CA PHE A 463 -23.32 5.74 6.29
C PHE A 463 -23.06 5.51 4.81
N GLU A 464 -23.71 6.30 3.99
CA GLU A 464 -23.52 6.35 2.54
C GLU A 464 -23.20 7.78 2.11
N LEU A 465 -22.30 7.94 1.16
CA LEU A 465 -22.04 9.23 0.53
C LEU A 465 -23.09 9.46 -0.57
N THR A 466 -23.91 10.49 -0.38
CA THR A 466 -24.98 10.88 -1.31
C THR A 466 -24.75 12.29 -1.85
N GLU A 467 -25.56 12.73 -2.82
CA GLU A 467 -25.52 14.11 -3.33
C GLU A 467 -25.82 15.15 -2.23
N ASP A 468 -26.57 14.76 -1.18
CA ASP A 468 -26.89 15.62 -0.03
C ASP A 468 -25.81 15.61 1.07
N GLY A 469 -24.74 14.80 0.90
CA GLY A 469 -23.66 14.60 1.88
C GLY A 469 -23.65 13.21 2.49
N VAL A 470 -23.02 13.07 3.66
CA VAL A 470 -22.94 11.80 4.40
C VAL A 470 -24.30 11.50 5.04
N GLU A 471 -24.97 10.44 4.60
CA GLU A 471 -26.29 10.03 5.07
C GLU A 471 -26.21 8.81 6.00
N LEU A 472 -26.84 8.86 7.18
CA LEU A 472 -27.00 7.73 8.08
C LEU A 472 -28.05 6.77 7.53
N LYS A 473 -27.63 5.56 7.13
CA LYS A 473 -28.49 4.54 6.50
C LYS A 473 -28.97 3.47 7.47
N GLU A 474 -28.07 3.03 8.36
CA GLU A 474 -28.38 1.92 9.27
C GLU A 474 -27.80 2.17 10.66
N ILE A 475 -28.48 1.63 11.67
CA ILE A 475 -27.99 1.53 13.05
C ILE A 475 -28.07 0.07 13.52
N ALA A 476 -27.15 -0.34 14.40
CA ALA A 476 -27.21 -1.66 15.01
C ALA A 476 -28.41 -1.80 15.97
N PRO A 477 -28.99 -3.01 16.09
CA PRO A 477 -30.01 -3.27 17.11
C PRO A 477 -29.48 -2.91 18.51
N GLY A 478 -30.22 -2.12 19.27
CA GLY A 478 -29.84 -1.70 20.64
C GLY A 478 -29.15 -0.34 20.72
N ILE A 479 -28.84 0.30 19.60
CA ILE A 479 -28.20 1.61 19.54
C ILE A 479 -29.23 2.73 19.51
N ASP A 480 -29.01 3.76 20.33
CA ASP A 480 -29.76 5.02 20.32
C ASP A 480 -29.08 6.03 19.40
N ILE A 481 -29.82 6.57 18.42
CA ILE A 481 -29.27 7.49 17.41
C ILE A 481 -28.64 8.72 18.05
N GLN A 482 -29.34 9.33 19.05
CA GLN A 482 -28.83 10.56 19.66
C GLN A 482 -27.58 10.28 20.49
N LYS A 483 -27.69 9.38 21.45
CA LYS A 483 -26.64 9.10 22.43
C LYS A 483 -25.43 8.41 21.86
N ASP A 484 -25.66 7.33 21.06
CA ASP A 484 -24.62 6.42 20.65
C ASP A 484 -24.05 6.75 19.25
N VAL A 485 -24.69 7.65 18.48
CA VAL A 485 -24.23 8.10 17.17
C VAL A 485 -23.97 9.61 17.19
N LEU A 486 -25.00 10.45 17.30
CA LEU A 486 -24.87 11.90 17.12
C LEU A 486 -23.99 12.57 18.18
N ASP A 487 -24.08 12.16 19.44
CA ASP A 487 -23.26 12.70 20.53
C ASP A 487 -21.80 12.22 20.46
N GLN A 488 -21.48 11.21 19.62
CA GLN A 488 -20.14 10.62 19.47
C GLN A 488 -19.42 11.06 18.19
N MET A 489 -20.01 11.94 17.40
CA MET A 489 -19.42 12.53 16.20
C MET A 489 -19.48 14.06 16.24
N ASP A 490 -18.70 14.73 15.40
CA ASP A 490 -18.57 16.18 15.44
C ASP A 490 -19.45 16.91 14.39
N PHE A 491 -20.21 16.18 13.60
CA PHE A 491 -21.15 16.74 12.61
C PHE A 491 -22.47 15.99 12.62
N VAL A 492 -23.52 16.61 12.09
CA VAL A 492 -24.81 15.97 11.92
C VAL A 492 -24.91 15.42 10.51
N PRO A 493 -25.04 14.10 10.31
CA PRO A 493 -25.26 13.50 9.00
C PRO A 493 -26.66 13.81 8.48
N VAL A 494 -26.90 13.55 7.20
CA VAL A 494 -28.26 13.53 6.64
C VAL A 494 -29.01 12.34 7.27
N ILE A 495 -30.18 12.58 7.82
CA ILE A 495 -31.04 11.56 8.46
C ILE A 495 -32.39 11.56 7.76
N LYS A 496 -32.72 10.48 7.06
CA LYS A 496 -34.01 10.32 6.36
C LYS A 496 -34.70 9.06 6.82
N ASP A 497 -34.43 7.92 6.23
CA ASP A 497 -35.02 6.62 6.50
C ASP A 497 -33.97 5.66 7.06
N VAL A 498 -33.70 5.73 8.36
CA VAL A 498 -32.69 4.93 9.03
C VAL A 498 -33.23 3.53 9.31
N LYS A 499 -32.58 2.53 8.78
CA LYS A 499 -32.91 1.12 8.98
C LYS A 499 -32.15 0.52 10.16
N VAL A 500 -32.68 -0.58 10.69
CA VAL A 500 -31.91 -1.43 11.62
C VAL A 500 -31.07 -2.40 10.78
N MET A 501 -29.80 -2.57 11.14
CA MET A 501 -28.92 -3.56 10.53
C MET A 501 -29.52 -4.96 10.63
N ASP A 502 -29.20 -5.81 9.67
CA ASP A 502 -29.63 -7.22 9.66
C ASP A 502 -29.25 -7.91 10.98
N GLU A 503 -30.24 -8.48 11.67
CA GLU A 503 -30.07 -9.13 12.97
C GLU A 503 -29.07 -10.29 12.95
N ARG A 504 -28.90 -10.96 11.80
CA ARG A 504 -27.94 -12.07 11.61
C ARG A 504 -26.49 -11.64 11.84
N ILE A 505 -26.17 -10.35 11.68
CA ILE A 505 -24.84 -9.79 11.96
C ILE A 505 -24.46 -10.01 13.42
N PHE A 506 -25.46 -10.00 14.32
CA PHE A 506 -25.30 -10.00 15.78
C PHE A 506 -25.58 -11.35 16.43
N CYS A 507 -25.71 -12.43 15.64
CA CYS A 507 -25.92 -13.79 16.14
C CYS A 507 -24.61 -14.60 16.07
N ASP A 508 -24.52 -15.67 16.87
CA ASP A 508 -23.34 -16.57 16.83
C ASP A 508 -23.35 -17.47 15.59
N GLU A 509 -24.53 -17.78 15.07
CA GLU A 509 -24.75 -18.62 13.91
C GLU A 509 -24.23 -17.97 12.62
N LEU A 510 -24.05 -18.75 11.57
CA LEU A 510 -23.76 -18.26 10.23
C LEU A 510 -24.88 -17.37 9.73
N MET A 511 -24.54 -16.32 9.01
CA MET A 511 -25.53 -15.43 8.39
C MET A 511 -26.28 -16.09 7.22
N GLY A 512 -25.71 -17.15 6.63
CA GLY A 512 -26.23 -17.79 5.43
C GLY A 512 -26.16 -16.87 4.22
N LEU A 513 -25.08 -16.11 4.10
CA LEU A 513 -24.81 -15.27 2.94
C LEU A 513 -24.68 -16.15 1.68
N LYS A 514 -25.16 -15.61 0.56
CA LYS A 514 -25.01 -16.22 -0.77
C LYS A 514 -24.51 -15.15 -1.72
N LEU A 515 -23.46 -15.48 -2.48
CA LEU A 515 -22.99 -14.68 -3.61
C LEU A 515 -23.70 -15.08 -4.90
#